data_a86d4096d28677e2c6e2bb1ab64c5b18
#
_entry.id   a86d4096d28677e2c6e2bb1ab64c5b18
#
_cell.length_a   1.000
_cell.length_b   1.000
_cell.length_c   1.000
_cell.angle_alpha   90.00
_cell.angle_beta   90.00
_cell.angle_gamma   90.00
#
_symmetry.space_group_name_H-M   'P 1'
#
loop_
_entity.id
_entity.type
_entity.pdbx_description
1 polymer ?
#
loop_
_entity_poly.entity_id
_entity_poly.type
_entity_poly.pdbx_seq_one_letter_code
_entity_poly.pdbx_strand_id
1 'polypeptide(L)' 'MENTSFLEKIEQYEAGHLSFENTVYLFQHLVDSGKIINMKSDYYASVNNLIDLGYVVHR' A
#
# COMPACT_ATOMS: atom_id res chain seq x y z
N MET A 1 -5.65 -15.92 7.83
CA MET A 1 -5.77 -15.88 6.38
C MET A 1 -5.53 -14.49 5.86
N GLU A 2 -6.42 -13.56 6.16
CA GLU A 2 -6.26 -12.19 5.65
C GLU A 2 -5.02 -11.53 6.18
N ASN A 3 -4.69 -11.77 7.45
CA ASN A 3 -3.50 -11.17 8.04
C ASN A 3 -2.24 -11.64 7.33
N THR A 4 -2.21 -12.94 7.02
CA THR A 4 -1.08 -13.50 6.31
C THR A 4 -0.95 -12.89 4.92
N SER A 5 -2.09 -12.74 4.24
CA SER A 5 -2.09 -12.13 2.91
C SER A 5 -1.55 -10.71 2.94
N PHE A 6 -1.90 -9.95 3.97
CA PHE A 6 -1.43 -8.57 4.08
C PHE A 6 0.10 -8.52 4.20
N LEU A 7 0.66 -9.35 5.08
CA LEU A 7 2.11 -9.38 5.26
C LEU A 7 2.81 -9.86 4.01
N GLU A 8 2.21 -10.84 3.32
CA GLU A 8 2.79 -11.34 2.07
C GLU A 8 2.80 -10.26 1.01
N LYS A 9 1.75 -9.45 0.95
CA LYS A 9 1.70 -8.36 -0.03
C LYS A 9 2.78 -7.33 0.24
N ILE A 10 3.04 -7.02 1.50
CA ILE A 10 4.11 -6.09 1.85
C ILE A 10 5.45 -6.65 1.40
N GLU A 11 5.69 -7.93 1.66
CA GLU A 11 6.94 -8.56 1.26
C GLU A 11 7.09 -8.55 -0.26
N GLN A 12 6.02 -8.86 -0.97
CA GLN A 12 6.05 -8.87 -2.43
C GLN A 12 6.29 -7.47 -2.98
N TYR A 13 5.69 -6.48 -2.35
CA TYR A 13 5.89 -5.11 -2.77
C TYR A 13 7.37 -4.71 -2.63
N GLU A 14 7.97 -5.04 -1.50
CA GLU A 14 9.37 -4.67 -1.26
C GLU A 14 10.31 -5.44 -2.17
N ALA A 15 9.91 -6.64 -2.57
CA ALA A 15 10.70 -7.45 -3.49
C ALA A 15 10.48 -7.05 -4.95
N GLY A 16 9.51 -6.19 -5.23
CA GLY A 16 9.21 -5.76 -6.58
C GLY A 16 8.37 -6.74 -7.37
N HIS A 17 7.68 -7.65 -6.69
CA HIS A 17 6.89 -8.70 -7.34
C HIS A 17 5.39 -8.44 -7.31
N LEU A 18 4.95 -7.36 -6.69
CA LEU A 18 3.52 -7.09 -6.56
C LEU A 18 3.01 -6.37 -7.80
N SER A 19 1.89 -6.85 -8.34
CA SER A 19 1.28 -6.21 -9.50
C SER A 19 0.79 -4.81 -9.13
N PHE A 20 0.56 -3.98 -10.16
CA PHE A 20 0.09 -2.62 -9.92
C PHE A 20 -1.26 -2.62 -9.21
N GLU A 21 -2.19 -3.47 -9.65
CA GLU A 21 -3.50 -3.55 -9.02
C GLU A 21 -3.40 -3.91 -7.55
N ASN A 22 -2.57 -4.90 -7.25
CA ASN A 22 -2.37 -5.31 -5.86
C ASN A 22 -1.65 -4.26 -5.06
N THR A 23 -0.77 -3.50 -5.69
CA THR A 23 -0.09 -2.38 -5.03
C THR A 23 -1.10 -1.32 -4.62
N VAL A 24 -2.01 -0.97 -5.52
CA VAL A 24 -3.07 0.00 -5.21
C VAL A 24 -3.91 -0.50 -4.04
N TYR A 25 -4.28 -1.76 -4.10
CA TYR A 25 -5.10 -2.37 -3.07
C TYR A 25 -4.40 -2.33 -1.71
N LEU A 26 -3.11 -2.66 -1.71
CA LEU A 26 -2.31 -2.64 -0.49
C LEU A 26 -2.27 -1.23 0.11
N PHE A 27 -1.98 -0.23 -0.70
CA PHE A 27 -1.88 1.13 -0.19
C PHE A 27 -3.23 1.68 0.25
N GLN A 28 -4.31 1.31 -0.45
CA GLN A 28 -5.63 1.71 0.00
C GLN A 28 -5.93 1.13 1.38
N HIS A 29 -5.54 -0.12 1.61
CA HIS A 29 -5.71 -0.74 2.91
C HIS A 29 -4.89 -0.03 3.98
N LEU A 30 -3.66 0.33 3.66
CA LEU A 30 -2.80 1.04 4.61
C LEU A 30 -3.40 2.38 5.00
N VAL A 31 -3.96 3.10 4.04
CA VAL A 31 -4.60 4.39 4.29
C VAL A 31 -5.85 4.20 5.13
N ASP A 32 -6.71 3.26 4.74
CA ASP A 32 -7.99 3.07 5.42
C ASP A 32 -7.82 2.62 6.86
N SER A 33 -6.81 1.80 7.12
CA SER A 33 -6.57 1.29 8.47
C SER A 33 -5.71 2.23 9.30
N GLY A 34 -5.12 3.26 8.70
CA GLY A 34 -4.22 4.17 9.39
C GLY A 34 -2.83 3.62 9.59
N LYS A 35 -2.54 2.43 9.10
CA LYS A 35 -1.23 1.81 9.29
C LYS A 35 -0.14 2.49 8.50
N ILE A 36 -0.52 3.30 7.52
CA ILE A 36 0.46 3.99 6.69
C ILE A 36 1.39 4.88 7.52
N ILE A 37 0.91 5.42 8.64
CA ILE A 37 1.73 6.32 9.44
C ILE A 37 2.90 5.60 10.11
N ASN A 38 2.83 4.28 10.19
CA ASN A 38 3.91 3.48 10.77
C ASN A 38 4.87 2.94 9.73
N MET A 39 4.66 3.27 8.46
CA MET A 39 5.48 2.75 7.38
C MET A 39 6.64 3.68 7.09
N LYS A 40 7.61 3.18 6.32
CA LYS A 40 8.77 3.96 5.92
C LYS A 40 8.36 5.13 5.04
N SER A 41 9.22 6.14 4.96
CA SER A 41 8.92 7.32 4.14
C SER A 41 8.72 6.98 2.67
N ASP A 42 9.35 5.93 2.18
CA ASP A 42 9.14 5.49 0.80
C ASP A 42 7.68 5.16 0.53
N TYR A 43 7.01 4.58 1.52
CA TYR A 43 5.60 4.26 1.41
C TYR A 43 4.75 5.53 1.30
N TYR A 44 5.12 6.56 2.06
CA TYR A 44 4.40 7.83 1.96
C TYR A 44 4.52 8.43 0.57
N ALA A 45 5.72 8.40 0.01
CA ALA A 45 5.92 8.94 -1.33
C ALA A 45 5.09 8.19 -2.35
N SER A 46 5.07 6.86 -2.24
CA SER A 46 4.30 6.03 -3.16
C SER A 46 2.80 6.27 -3.01
N VAL A 47 2.30 6.33 -1.77
CA VAL A 47 0.87 6.50 -1.57
C VAL A 47 0.42 7.89 -2.01
N ASN A 48 1.23 8.91 -1.77
CA ASN A 48 0.90 10.26 -2.23
C ASN A 48 0.80 10.31 -3.74
N ASN A 49 1.70 9.63 -4.42
CA ASN A 49 1.66 9.56 -5.88
C ASN A 49 0.37 8.87 -6.36
N LEU A 50 -0.01 7.79 -5.71
CA LEU A 50 -1.23 7.09 -6.08
C LEU A 50 -2.47 7.91 -5.79
N ILE A 51 -2.46 8.69 -4.71
CA ILE A 51 -3.57 9.58 -4.40
C ILE A 51 -3.68 10.68 -5.47
N ASP A 52 -2.55 11.25 -5.86
CA ASP A 52 -2.54 12.30 -6.89
C ASP A 52 -3.08 11.78 -8.21
N LEU A 53 -2.79 10.54 -8.54
CA LEU A 53 -3.26 9.92 -9.77
C LEU A 53 -4.69 9.41 -9.68
N GLY A 54 -5.28 9.42 -8.49
CA GLY A 54 -6.66 9.00 -8.31
C GLY A 54 -6.84 7.50 -8.07
N TYR A 55 -5.78 6.76 -7.89
CA TYR A 55 -5.87 5.32 -7.65
C TYR A 55 -6.18 4.99 -6.20
N VAL A 56 -5.73 5.83 -5.28
CA VAL A 56 -5.97 5.64 -3.85
C VAL A 56 -6.71 6.85 -3.34
N VAL A 57 -7.68 6.62 -2.46
CA VAL A 57 -8.49 7.69 -1.88
C VAL A 57 -8.11 7.83 -0.41
N HIS A 58 -7.75 9.05 -0.03
CA HIS A 58 -7.45 9.36 1.37
C HIS A 58 -8.71 9.87 2.03
N ARG A 59 -9.20 9.10 3.00
CA ARG A 59 -10.45 9.42 3.68
C ARG A 59 -10.27 10.14 4.98
#